data_2411a7072b9392757ad30ad443c9805b
#
_entry.id   2411a7072b9392757ad30ad443c9805b
#
_cell.length_a   1.000
_cell.length_b   1.000
_cell.length_c   1.000
_cell.angle_alpha   90.00
_cell.angle_beta   90.00
_cell.angle_gamma   90.00
#
_symmetry.space_group_name_H-M   'P 1'
#
loop_
_entity.id
_entity.type
_entity.pdbx_description
1 polymer ?
#
loop_
_entity_poly.entity_id
_entity_poly.type
_entity_poly.pdbx_seq_one_letter_code
_entity_poly.pdbx_strand_id
1 'polypeptide(L)'
;MGSTKRRLDKITNELDSENLSTLLAFAEFLHARQPDIVVEVSNPAIVPRPENESVIGAIRRLSRGYPMLARDTLLNEAVSLMTRHIMSGESAVETIDRLEALFSSRYQAFQSDQSS
;
A
#
# COMPACT_ATOMS: atom_id res chain seq x y z
N MET A 1 -8.91 11.49 17.54
CA MET A 1 -8.75 10.11 17.48
C MET A 1 -10.03 9.37 17.24
N GLY A 2 -11.04 9.63 17.95
CA GLY A 2 -12.30 8.93 17.80
C GLY A 2 -12.94 9.06 16.42
N SER A 3 -12.73 10.16 15.74
CA SER A 3 -13.40 10.38 14.46
C SER A 3 -12.86 9.48 13.35
N THR A 4 -11.57 9.22 13.33
CA THR A 4 -11.00 8.32 12.34
C THR A 4 -11.52 6.90 12.53
N LYS A 5 -11.55 6.45 13.76
CA LYS A 5 -12.04 5.11 14.07
C LYS A 5 -13.53 4.99 13.77
N ARG A 6 -14.31 6.02 14.06
CA ARG A 6 -15.73 6.01 13.75
C ARG A 6 -15.98 5.96 12.24
N ARG A 7 -15.19 6.71 11.48
CA ARG A 7 -15.31 6.71 10.04
C ARG A 7 -14.97 5.34 9.47
N LEU A 8 -13.93 4.69 10.02
CA LEU A 8 -13.56 3.36 9.61
C LEU A 8 -14.66 2.37 9.94
N ASP A 9 -15.25 2.46 11.11
CA ASP A 9 -16.36 1.59 11.50
C ASP A 9 -17.55 1.76 10.56
N LYS A 10 -17.86 2.98 10.19
CA LYS A 10 -18.95 3.23 9.26
C LYS A 10 -18.68 2.61 7.90
N ILE A 11 -17.46 2.77 7.39
CA ILE A 11 -17.09 2.22 6.11
C ILE A 11 -17.16 0.70 6.14
N THR A 12 -16.65 0.08 7.20
CA THR A 12 -16.67 -1.37 7.30
C THR A 12 -18.08 -1.92 7.36
N ASN A 13 -19.01 -1.17 7.97
CA ASN A 13 -20.39 -1.60 8.02
C ASN A 13 -21.08 -1.53 6.66
N GLU A 14 -20.56 -0.73 5.76
CA GLU A 14 -21.13 -0.55 4.44
C GLU A 14 -20.51 -1.40 3.35
N LEU A 15 -19.38 -2.03 3.63
CA LEU A 15 -18.70 -2.85 2.65
C LEU A 15 -19.31 -4.25 2.59
N ASP A 16 -19.27 -4.84 1.40
CA ASP A 16 -19.68 -6.23 1.26
C ASP A 16 -18.59 -7.13 1.85
N SER A 17 -18.88 -8.42 1.98
CA SER A 17 -17.97 -9.32 2.67
C SER A 17 -16.62 -9.48 1.94
N GLU A 18 -16.63 -9.40 0.63
CA GLU A 18 -15.41 -9.53 -0.14
C GLU A 18 -14.50 -8.32 0.07
N ASN A 19 -15.05 -7.12 -0.02
CA ASN A 19 -14.28 -5.91 0.19
C ASN A 19 -13.87 -5.76 1.66
N LEU A 20 -14.70 -6.21 2.57
CA LEU A 20 -14.36 -6.18 3.98
C LEU A 20 -13.16 -7.10 4.26
N SER A 21 -13.12 -8.26 3.62
CA SER A 21 -12.01 -9.19 3.75
C SER A 21 -10.72 -8.56 3.22
N THR A 22 -10.80 -7.85 2.10
CA THR A 22 -9.64 -7.15 1.55
C THR A 22 -9.15 -6.07 2.50
N LEU A 23 -10.07 -5.33 3.08
CA LEU A 23 -9.71 -4.27 4.02
C LEU A 23 -9.05 -4.87 5.26
N LEU A 24 -9.58 -5.99 5.76
CA LEU A 24 -8.99 -6.67 6.90
C LEU A 24 -7.56 -7.12 6.60
N ALA A 25 -7.33 -7.68 5.43
CA ALA A 25 -6.00 -8.12 5.04
C ALA A 25 -5.02 -6.95 5.03
N PHE A 26 -5.46 -5.79 4.55
CA PHE A 26 -4.62 -4.61 4.54
C PHE A 26 -4.35 -4.11 5.95
N ALA A 27 -5.37 -4.12 6.81
CA ALA A 27 -5.22 -3.71 8.20
C ALA A 27 -4.25 -4.63 8.95
N GLU A 28 -4.34 -5.93 8.69
CA GLU A 28 -3.41 -6.88 9.29
C GLU A 28 -1.99 -6.66 8.81
N PHE A 29 -1.83 -6.32 7.54
CA PHE A 29 -0.53 -5.99 7.00
C PHE A 29 0.07 -4.77 7.71
N LEU A 30 -0.72 -3.73 7.92
CA LEU A 30 -0.25 -2.54 8.63
C LEU A 30 0.09 -2.85 10.08
N HIS A 31 -0.72 -3.69 10.72
CA HIS A 31 -0.50 -4.06 12.11
C HIS A 31 0.82 -4.84 12.25
N ALA A 32 1.08 -5.75 11.32
CA ALA A 32 2.30 -6.54 11.35
C ALA A 32 3.55 -5.68 11.13
N ARG A 33 3.38 -4.55 10.45
CA ARG A 33 4.51 -3.67 10.21
C ARG A 33 4.84 -2.76 11.38
N GLN A 34 3.89 -2.59 12.27
CA GLN A 34 4.07 -1.64 13.35
C GLN A 34 5.35 -1.79 14.13
N PRO A 35 5.83 -2.93 14.45
CA PRO A 35 7.02 -3.07 15.19
C PRO A 35 8.20 -2.78 14.36
N ASP A 36 8.33 -1.86 13.80
CA ASP A 36 9.24 -1.44 13.07
C ASP A 36 10.54 -1.80 13.10
N ILE A 37 11.08 -2.14 12.21
CA ILE A 37 12.30 -2.63 12.19
C ILE A 37 13.13 -1.72 11.47
N VAL A 38 14.25 -1.50 11.94
CA VAL A 38 15.17 -0.68 11.34
C VAL A 38 15.63 -1.28 10.07
N VAL A 39 15.32 -0.65 9.03
CA VAL A 39 15.70 -1.16 7.82
C VAL A 39 16.83 -0.40 7.28
N GLU A 40 17.92 -1.02 7.13
CA GLU A 40 18.93 -0.45 6.50
C GLU A 40 18.84 -0.67 5.10
N VAL A 41 18.77 0.29 4.34
CA VAL A 41 18.68 0.12 3.09
C VAL A 41 19.01 0.62 2.07
N SER A 42 19.10 0.21 1.12
CA SER A 42 19.78 0.57 0.15
C SER A 42 19.15 0.37 -1.18
N ASN A 43 19.10 -0.74 -1.71
CA ASN A 43 18.60 -0.98 -3.06
C ASN A 43 17.23 -1.66 -3.00
N PRO A 44 16.34 -1.30 -3.90
CA PRO A 44 15.07 -1.99 -3.93
C PRO A 44 15.24 -3.43 -4.40
N ALA A 45 14.50 -4.32 -3.81
CA ALA A 45 14.45 -5.71 -4.23
C ALA A 45 13.23 -5.89 -5.11
N ILE A 46 13.37 -5.64 -6.38
CA ILE A 46 12.23 -5.67 -7.29
C ILE A 46 11.85 -7.10 -7.61
N VAL A 47 10.62 -7.45 -7.28
CA VAL A 47 10.09 -8.77 -7.53
C VAL A 47 9.08 -8.65 -8.68
N PRO A 48 9.14 -9.53 -9.67
CA PRO A 48 8.19 -9.47 -10.78
C PRO A 48 6.75 -9.63 -10.31
N ARG A 49 5.85 -8.98 -11.01
CA ARG A 49 4.42 -9.06 -10.70
C ARG A 49 3.91 -10.47 -10.99
N PRO A 50 3.32 -11.16 -10.01
CA PRO A 50 2.71 -12.45 -10.29
C PRO A 50 1.42 -12.31 -11.09
N GLU A 51 1.03 -13.37 -11.77
CA GLU A 51 -0.23 -13.37 -12.48
C GLU A 51 -1.35 -13.33 -11.45
N ASN A 52 -2.40 -12.64 -11.77
CA ASN A 52 -3.58 -12.55 -10.91
C ASN A 52 -3.27 -11.98 -9.51
N GLU A 53 -2.31 -11.08 -9.46
CA GLU A 53 -2.00 -10.45 -8.18
C GLU A 53 -3.16 -9.56 -7.73
N SER A 54 -3.46 -9.59 -6.43
CA SER A 54 -4.45 -8.70 -5.86
C SER A 54 -3.80 -7.35 -5.54
N VAL A 55 -4.63 -6.32 -5.37
CA VAL A 55 -4.12 -4.99 -5.02
C VAL A 55 -3.37 -5.04 -3.69
N ILE A 56 -3.91 -5.75 -2.69
CA ILE A 56 -3.22 -5.85 -1.40
C ILE A 56 -1.91 -6.64 -1.55
N GLY A 57 -1.90 -7.64 -2.42
CA GLY A 57 -0.69 -8.38 -2.71
C GLY A 57 0.37 -7.49 -3.32
N ALA A 58 -0.04 -6.61 -4.22
CA ALA A 58 0.88 -5.67 -4.85
C ALA A 58 1.46 -4.69 -3.82
N ILE A 59 0.64 -4.20 -2.91
CA ILE A 59 1.12 -3.30 -1.86
C ILE A 59 2.16 -4.01 -1.00
N ARG A 60 1.90 -5.26 -0.65
CA ARG A 60 2.87 -6.04 0.13
C ARG A 60 4.17 -6.25 -0.63
N ARG A 61 4.06 -6.63 -1.89
CA ARG A 61 5.22 -6.88 -2.74
C ARG A 61 6.07 -5.62 -2.89
N LEU A 62 5.42 -4.51 -3.19
CA LEU A 62 6.12 -3.24 -3.38
C LEU A 62 6.72 -2.72 -2.08
N SER A 63 6.00 -2.89 -0.97
CA SER A 63 6.52 -2.47 0.33
C SER A 63 7.78 -3.25 0.71
N ARG A 64 7.82 -4.50 0.38
CA ARG A 64 9.02 -5.31 0.64
C ARG A 64 10.15 -4.96 -0.30
N GLY A 65 9.80 -4.62 -1.54
CA GLY A 65 10.79 -4.25 -2.54
C GLY A 65 11.39 -2.87 -2.33
N TYR A 66 10.65 -2.01 -1.64
CA TYR A 66 11.11 -0.64 -1.39
C TYR A 66 11.06 -0.32 0.11
N PRO A 67 11.81 -1.05 0.92
CA PRO A 67 11.71 -0.87 2.37
C PRO A 67 12.10 0.53 2.84
N MET A 68 12.95 1.21 2.08
CA MET A 68 13.38 2.56 2.41
C MET A 68 12.23 3.57 2.33
N LEU A 69 11.14 3.23 1.67
CA LEU A 69 10.01 4.13 1.51
C LEU A 69 8.89 3.88 2.52
N ALA A 70 9.12 2.99 3.45
CA ALA A 70 8.04 2.48 4.28
C ALA A 70 7.42 3.49 5.25
N ARG A 71 8.07 4.59 5.52
CA ARG A 71 7.57 5.54 6.51
C ARG A 71 7.04 6.82 5.95
N ASP A 72 6.83 6.89 4.69
CA ASP A 72 6.47 8.12 4.11
C ASP A 72 4.99 8.24 3.86
N THR A 73 4.57 9.38 3.39
CA THR A 73 3.22 9.64 2.92
C THR A 73 2.83 8.69 1.80
N LEU A 74 3.81 7.99 1.26
CA LEU A 74 3.61 6.96 0.26
C LEU A 74 2.49 5.98 0.65
N LEU A 75 2.47 5.55 1.91
CA LEU A 75 1.42 4.62 2.33
C LEU A 75 0.04 5.24 2.28
N ASN A 76 -0.05 6.54 2.56
CA ASN A 76 -1.33 7.23 2.46
C ASN A 76 -1.82 7.26 1.01
N GLU A 77 -0.92 7.46 0.08
CA GLU A 77 -1.27 7.46 -1.33
C GLU A 77 -1.63 6.06 -1.80
N ALA A 78 -0.92 5.04 -1.32
CA ALA A 78 -1.26 3.66 -1.64
C ALA A 78 -2.64 3.29 -1.11
N VAL A 79 -2.96 3.74 0.10
CA VAL A 79 -4.28 3.52 0.68
C VAL A 79 -5.35 4.20 -0.16
N SER A 80 -5.07 5.40 -0.66
CA SER A 80 -6.02 6.10 -1.51
C SER A 80 -6.30 5.33 -2.79
N LEU A 81 -5.27 4.76 -3.40
CA LEU A 81 -5.45 3.96 -4.60
C LEU A 81 -6.25 2.69 -4.31
N MET A 82 -5.98 2.05 -3.19
CA MET A 82 -6.72 0.87 -2.78
C MET A 82 -8.18 1.21 -2.52
N THR A 83 -8.43 2.36 -1.88
CA THR A 83 -9.79 2.81 -1.61
C THR A 83 -10.55 3.03 -2.91
N ARG A 84 -9.92 3.65 -3.89
CA ARG A 84 -10.55 3.84 -5.19
C ARG A 84 -10.89 2.51 -5.86
N HIS A 85 -9.99 1.54 -5.75
CA HIS A 85 -10.24 0.21 -6.29
C HIS A 85 -11.47 -0.42 -5.64
N ILE A 86 -11.56 -0.32 -4.32
CA ILE A 86 -12.67 -0.91 -3.57
C ILE A 86 -13.99 -0.16 -3.81
N MET A 87 -13.94 1.15 -3.72
CA MET A 87 -15.17 1.95 -3.73
C MET A 87 -15.68 2.27 -5.13
N SER A 88 -14.77 2.39 -6.09
CA SER A 88 -15.14 2.78 -7.45
C SER A 88 -15.09 1.64 -8.46
N GLY A 89 -14.63 0.49 -8.04
CA GLY A 89 -14.58 -0.67 -8.93
C GLY A 89 -13.50 -0.61 -9.99
N GLU A 90 -12.43 0.16 -9.76
CA GLU A 90 -11.35 0.20 -10.72
C GLU A 90 -10.68 -1.17 -10.79
N SER A 91 -10.19 -1.54 -11.96
CA SER A 91 -9.60 -2.86 -12.12
C SER A 91 -8.34 -3.02 -11.27
N ALA A 92 -8.09 -4.23 -10.83
CA ALA A 92 -6.88 -4.52 -10.06
C ALA A 92 -5.63 -4.24 -10.87
N VAL A 93 -5.65 -4.59 -12.15
CA VAL A 93 -4.48 -4.38 -13.03
C VAL A 93 -4.13 -2.90 -13.12
N GLU A 94 -5.10 -2.05 -13.35
CA GLU A 94 -4.86 -0.62 -13.43
C GLU A 94 -4.38 -0.04 -12.10
N THR A 95 -4.97 -0.50 -11.01
CA THR A 95 -4.59 -0.04 -9.69
C THR A 95 -3.15 -0.46 -9.38
N ILE A 96 -2.78 -1.68 -9.72
CA ILE A 96 -1.43 -2.18 -9.52
C ILE A 96 -0.42 -1.39 -10.37
N ASP A 97 -0.78 -1.07 -11.61
CA ASP A 97 0.06 -0.25 -12.46
C ASP A 97 0.35 1.11 -11.81
N ARG A 98 -0.67 1.71 -11.24
CA ARG A 98 -0.51 2.99 -10.54
C ARG A 98 0.33 2.86 -9.29
N LEU A 99 0.18 1.76 -8.57
CA LEU A 99 0.99 1.51 -7.38
C LEU A 99 2.46 1.35 -7.75
N GLU A 100 2.74 0.61 -8.80
CA GLU A 100 4.11 0.43 -9.25
C GLU A 100 4.73 1.76 -9.66
N ALA A 101 3.98 2.57 -10.37
CA ALA A 101 4.46 3.89 -10.77
C ALA A 101 4.71 4.78 -9.55
N LEU A 102 3.84 4.71 -8.58
CA LEU A 102 3.95 5.51 -7.36
C LEU A 102 5.23 5.14 -6.59
N PHE A 103 5.46 3.86 -6.37
CA PHE A 103 6.64 3.42 -5.64
C PHE A 103 7.92 3.77 -6.40
N SER A 104 7.92 3.57 -7.70
CA SER A 104 9.09 3.90 -8.53
C SER A 104 9.39 5.39 -8.49
N SER A 105 8.36 6.21 -8.61
CA SER A 105 8.51 7.66 -8.58
C SER A 105 9.05 8.13 -7.23
N ARG A 106 8.54 7.57 -6.16
CA ARG A 106 9.00 7.95 -4.82
C ARG A 106 10.42 7.49 -4.57
N TYR A 107 10.81 6.35 -5.12
CA TYR A 107 12.17 5.89 -4.99
C TYR A 107 13.14 6.82 -5.72
N GLN A 108 12.76 7.30 -6.90
CA GLN A 108 13.59 8.26 -7.63
C GLN A 108 13.77 9.54 -6.83
N ALA A 109 12.70 10.02 -6.19
CA ALA A 109 12.79 11.21 -5.36
C ALA A 109 13.68 10.96 -4.13
N PHE A 110 13.59 9.77 -3.56
CA PHE A 110 14.41 9.39 -2.42
C PHE A 110 15.90 9.38 -2.82
N GLN A 111 16.21 8.83 -3.98
CA GLN A 111 17.59 8.81 -4.47
C GLN A 111 18.12 10.21 -4.70
N SER A 112 17.31 11.10 -5.24
CA SER A 112 17.72 12.47 -5.47
C SER A 112 18.07 13.17 -4.17
N ASP A 113 17.27 12.93 -3.13
CA ASP A 113 17.54 13.51 -1.83
C ASP A 113 18.82 12.96 -1.22
N GLN A 114 19.10 11.69 -1.42
CA GLN A 114 20.32 11.08 -0.91
C GLN A 114 21.56 11.57 -1.64
N SER A 115 21.41 11.95 -2.90
CA SER A 115 22.52 12.38 -3.71
C SER A 115 22.95 13.83 -3.44
N SER A 116 22.11 14.57 -2.82
CA SER A 116 22.43 15.95 -2.50
C SER A 116 22.97 16.08 -1.11
#